data_17de90a7db6fe2693a40f41a3f1842bd
#
_entry.id   17de90a7db6fe2693a40f41a3f1842bd
#
_cell.length_a   1.000
_cell.length_b   1.000
_cell.length_c   1.000
_cell.angle_alpha   90.00
_cell.angle_beta   90.00
_cell.angle_gamma   90.00
#
_symmetry.space_group_name_H-M   'P 1'
#
loop_
_entity.id
_entity.type
_entity.pdbx_description
1 polymer ?
#
loop_
_entity_poly.entity_id
_entity_poly.type
_entity_poly.pdbx_seq_one_letter_code
_entity_poly.pdbx_strand_id
1 'polypeptide(L)'
;MKKLLAGVFAGAMLFWSVGANAAEDHYKVKLVAGSPGYDHIEPFMAELKGFWKKYGVDVDFIGGNYIRSNQMMSVGDYDVGYNQFASAIRYNAAGVDNVIVGASSANCALVVANPAIKSWADLKGKRFGIVTKFDAQYMTLVHEILPRFGLSAKDVNLALVPVPETASAILTGDVAAAFPFEPYGSFAVQKGAKLLLPANDMIDKKHLDTDMLRNGIVMRRKFMQEHPDLARKIMWAHMDAVEVMRQHPDEGIDVIKHFNPKIDESLIKESYKNCGWEYQKAPKVWIDTLIKWMKQDGILQKDVTYDQVTDYSLQEGYPGYPGWEKHGK
;
A
#
# COMPACT_ATOMS: atom_id res chain seq x y z
N MET A 1 1.59 80.43 -47.66
CA MET A 1 2.70 79.65 -47.11
C MET A 1 2.36 79.39 -45.64
N LYS A 2 1.79 78.26 -45.31
CA LYS A 2 1.44 77.85 -43.89
C LYS A 2 2.19 76.55 -43.64
N LYS A 3 3.11 76.57 -42.64
CA LYS A 3 3.83 75.41 -42.16
C LYS A 3 2.96 74.69 -41.14
N LEU A 4 2.65 73.40 -41.40
CA LEU A 4 2.07 72.51 -40.38
C LEU A 4 3.19 71.91 -39.59
N LEU A 5 3.13 72.09 -38.26
CA LEU A 5 3.92 71.33 -37.29
C LEU A 5 3.16 70.03 -36.97
N ALA A 6 3.82 68.87 -37.17
CA ALA A 6 3.33 67.59 -36.72
C ALA A 6 3.89 67.31 -35.32
N GLY A 7 3.02 67.22 -34.33
CA GLY A 7 3.36 66.81 -32.99
C GLY A 7 3.34 65.27 -32.88
N VAL A 8 4.44 64.73 -32.43
CA VAL A 8 4.57 63.29 -32.13
C VAL A 8 4.12 63.10 -30.68
N PHE A 9 3.00 62.40 -30.49
CA PHE A 9 2.59 61.92 -29.16
C PHE A 9 3.25 60.55 -28.94
N ALA A 10 4.24 60.50 -28.03
CA ALA A 10 4.78 59.23 -27.49
C ALA A 10 3.85 58.74 -26.37
N GLY A 11 3.02 57.75 -26.71
CA GLY A 11 2.19 57.05 -25.71
C GLY A 11 3.04 56.06 -24.94
N ALA A 12 3.31 56.34 -23.68
CA ALA A 12 3.89 55.37 -22.75
C ALA A 12 2.83 54.31 -22.42
N MET A 13 2.95 53.09 -22.98
CA MET A 13 2.20 51.92 -22.52
C MET A 13 2.79 51.46 -21.17
N LEU A 14 2.10 51.77 -20.08
CA LEU A 14 2.32 51.14 -18.79
C LEU A 14 1.80 49.70 -18.91
N PHE A 15 2.74 48.72 -19.04
CA PHE A 15 2.45 47.32 -18.77
C PHE A 15 2.19 47.15 -17.27
N TRP A 16 0.93 47.14 -16.88
CA TRP A 16 0.56 46.54 -15.61
C TRP A 16 0.79 45.05 -15.71
N SER A 17 1.90 44.56 -15.12
CA SER A 17 2.06 43.18 -14.76
C SER A 17 1.01 42.86 -13.68
N VAL A 18 -0.13 42.34 -14.10
CA VAL A 18 -1.03 41.64 -13.17
C VAL A 18 -0.24 40.44 -12.71
N GLY A 19 0.40 40.56 -11.56
CA GLY A 19 0.87 39.42 -10.81
C GLY A 19 -0.37 38.56 -10.52
N ALA A 20 -0.52 37.48 -11.24
CA ALA A 20 -1.41 36.42 -10.84
C ALA A 20 -0.88 35.90 -9.51
N ASN A 21 -1.38 36.44 -8.40
CA ASN A 21 -1.42 35.67 -7.15
C ASN A 21 -2.23 34.43 -7.51
N ALA A 22 -1.54 33.33 -7.79
CA ALA A 22 -2.16 32.03 -7.75
C ALA A 22 -2.79 31.96 -6.34
N ALA A 23 -4.11 32.01 -6.26
CA ALA A 23 -4.80 31.68 -5.04
C ALA A 23 -4.22 30.33 -4.60
N GLU A 24 -3.63 30.27 -3.41
CA GLU A 24 -3.19 29.01 -2.83
C GLU A 24 -4.39 28.08 -2.94
N ASP A 25 -4.21 26.96 -3.61
CA ASP A 25 -5.27 25.97 -3.78
C ASP A 25 -5.61 25.42 -2.40
N HIS A 26 -6.67 25.93 -1.79
CA HIS A 26 -7.17 25.49 -0.49
C HIS A 26 -7.91 24.15 -0.58
N TYR A 27 -7.64 23.38 -1.63
CA TYR A 27 -8.25 22.08 -1.82
C TYR A 27 -7.83 21.12 -0.69
N LYS A 28 -8.82 20.61 0.03
CA LYS A 28 -8.59 19.63 1.09
C LYS A 28 -8.65 18.22 0.52
N VAL A 29 -7.50 17.56 0.46
CA VAL A 29 -7.35 16.24 -0.15
C VAL A 29 -8.04 15.19 0.71
N LYS A 30 -9.03 14.48 0.15
CA LYS A 30 -9.68 13.35 0.81
C LYS A 30 -8.80 12.12 0.72
N LEU A 31 -8.06 11.82 1.80
CA LEU A 31 -7.15 10.70 1.89
C LEU A 31 -7.73 9.59 2.77
N VAL A 32 -7.88 8.40 2.21
CA VAL A 32 -8.40 7.23 2.92
C VAL A 32 -7.33 6.16 3.14
N ALA A 33 -7.29 5.59 4.35
CA ALA A 33 -6.40 4.49 4.69
C ALA A 33 -7.11 3.47 5.57
N GLY A 34 -6.67 2.23 5.51
CA GLY A 34 -7.15 1.17 6.39
C GLY A 34 -6.72 1.35 7.84
N SER A 35 -6.57 0.26 8.55
CA SER A 35 -6.02 0.28 9.91
C SER A 35 -4.52 0.59 9.88
N PRO A 36 -3.97 1.21 10.93
CA PRO A 36 -2.54 1.49 11.06
C PRO A 36 -1.76 0.19 11.34
N GLY A 37 -1.75 -0.71 10.36
CA GLY A 37 -0.96 -1.92 10.33
C GLY A 37 0.33 -1.70 9.53
N TYR A 38 1.21 -2.68 9.53
CA TYR A 38 2.52 -2.61 8.88
C TYR A 38 2.45 -2.32 7.38
N ASP A 39 1.39 -2.76 6.74
CA ASP A 39 1.18 -2.65 5.31
C ASP A 39 0.43 -1.37 4.88
N HIS A 40 0.13 -0.49 5.83
CA HIS A 40 -0.53 0.81 5.60
C HIS A 40 -0.05 1.88 6.58
N ILE A 41 1.18 1.78 7.08
CA ILE A 41 1.67 2.69 8.12
C ILE A 41 2.12 4.05 7.57
N GLU A 42 2.45 4.14 6.28
CA GLU A 42 3.01 5.34 5.67
C GLU A 42 2.11 6.59 5.82
N PRO A 43 0.78 6.51 5.57
CA PRO A 43 -0.07 7.69 5.77
C PRO A 43 -0.17 8.10 7.24
N PHE A 44 -0.11 7.14 8.17
CA PHE A 44 -0.08 7.42 9.60
C PHE A 44 1.28 7.99 10.03
N MET A 45 2.36 7.54 9.41
CA MET A 45 3.69 8.16 9.57
C MET A 45 3.67 9.59 9.07
N ALA A 46 3.14 9.83 7.88
CA ALA A 46 3.08 11.17 7.28
C ALA A 46 2.22 12.13 8.12
N GLU A 47 1.11 11.66 8.68
CA GLU A 47 0.26 12.42 9.60
C GLU A 47 1.00 12.75 10.89
N LEU A 48 1.53 11.74 11.59
CA LEU A 48 2.17 11.90 12.90
C LEU A 48 3.46 12.74 12.83
N LYS A 49 4.24 12.56 11.75
CA LYS A 49 5.53 13.25 11.55
C LYS A 49 5.39 14.57 10.79
N GLY A 50 4.18 14.94 10.38
CA GLY A 50 3.89 16.23 9.76
C GLY A 50 4.39 16.36 8.32
N PHE A 51 4.49 15.24 7.57
CA PHE A 51 4.97 15.29 6.17
C PHE A 51 3.97 15.99 5.25
N TRP A 52 2.66 15.88 5.50
CA TRP A 52 1.65 16.66 4.77
C TRP A 52 1.92 18.16 4.91
N LYS A 53 2.13 18.63 6.15
CA LYS A 53 2.45 20.03 6.45
C LYS A 53 3.78 20.46 5.82
N LYS A 54 4.79 19.60 5.83
CA LYS A 54 6.10 19.86 5.18
C LYS A 54 5.94 20.23 3.71
N TYR A 55 5.02 19.57 3.02
CA TYR A 55 4.73 19.82 1.61
C TYR A 55 3.58 20.83 1.39
N GLY A 56 3.04 21.42 2.44
CA GLY A 56 1.95 22.40 2.34
C GLY A 56 0.64 21.80 1.83
N VAL A 57 0.35 20.54 2.17
CA VAL A 57 -0.87 19.84 1.76
C VAL A 57 -1.85 19.80 2.93
N ASP A 58 -3.09 20.24 2.69
CA ASP A 58 -4.21 20.07 3.63
C ASP A 58 -4.92 18.74 3.33
N VAL A 59 -4.93 17.85 4.31
CA VAL A 59 -5.45 16.47 4.16
C VAL A 59 -6.65 16.27 5.10
N ASP A 60 -7.77 15.82 4.53
CA ASP A 60 -8.87 15.21 5.28
C ASP A 60 -8.57 13.72 5.43
N PHE A 61 -7.87 13.37 6.53
CA PHE A 61 -7.37 12.02 6.75
C PHE A 61 -8.44 11.11 7.37
N ILE A 62 -8.93 10.15 6.59
CA ILE A 62 -9.93 9.16 7.00
C ILE A 62 -9.23 7.81 7.17
N GLY A 63 -8.64 7.61 8.34
CA GLY A 63 -7.88 6.40 8.67
C GLY A 63 -8.55 5.52 9.72
N GLY A 64 -7.98 4.34 9.94
CA GLY A 64 -8.29 3.45 11.07
C GLY A 64 -9.45 2.48 10.86
N ASN A 65 -10.18 2.52 9.74
CA ASN A 65 -11.28 1.60 9.46
C ASN A 65 -11.18 1.00 8.05
N TYR A 66 -10.67 -0.22 7.96
CA TYR A 66 -10.46 -0.94 6.71
C TYR A 66 -11.76 -1.12 5.89
N ILE A 67 -12.88 -1.45 6.54
CA ILE A 67 -14.16 -1.67 5.84
C ILE A 67 -14.63 -0.37 5.21
N ARG A 68 -14.66 0.72 5.98
CA ARG A 68 -15.07 2.04 5.50
C ARG A 68 -14.18 2.51 4.35
N SER A 69 -12.86 2.40 4.50
CA SER A 69 -11.90 2.80 3.46
C SER A 69 -12.12 2.04 2.16
N ASN A 70 -12.31 0.72 2.22
CA ASN A 70 -12.62 -0.09 1.03
C ASN A 70 -13.95 0.29 0.40
N GLN A 71 -15.00 0.58 1.18
CA GLN A 71 -16.28 1.04 0.67
C GLN A 71 -16.13 2.36 -0.09
N MET A 72 -15.46 3.36 0.50
CA MET A 72 -15.20 4.64 -0.15
C MET A 72 -14.40 4.46 -1.45
N MET A 73 -13.33 3.67 -1.41
CA MET A 73 -12.50 3.42 -2.59
C MET A 73 -13.25 2.65 -3.69
N SER A 74 -14.12 1.70 -3.32
CA SER A 74 -14.88 0.91 -4.29
C SER A 74 -15.89 1.72 -5.13
N VAL A 75 -16.35 2.85 -4.59
CA VAL A 75 -17.26 3.78 -5.28
C VAL A 75 -16.57 5.05 -5.78
N GLY A 76 -15.27 5.17 -5.54
CA GLY A 76 -14.47 6.31 -5.97
C GLY A 76 -14.67 7.58 -5.13
N ASP A 77 -15.15 7.46 -3.90
CA ASP A 77 -15.33 8.59 -2.97
C ASP A 77 -14.03 8.87 -2.19
N TYR A 78 -12.98 9.24 -2.91
CA TYR A 78 -11.67 9.61 -2.36
C TYR A 78 -10.83 10.29 -3.45
N ASP A 79 -9.77 10.98 -3.06
CA ASP A 79 -8.74 11.48 -3.97
C ASP A 79 -7.51 10.56 -3.94
N VAL A 80 -7.05 10.25 -2.72
CA VAL A 80 -5.89 9.41 -2.44
C VAL A 80 -6.29 8.29 -1.50
N GLY A 81 -5.85 7.07 -1.77
CA GLY A 81 -6.12 5.91 -0.94
C GLY A 81 -4.90 5.03 -0.75
N TYR A 82 -4.80 4.42 0.42
CA TYR A 82 -3.85 3.36 0.68
C TYR A 82 -4.60 2.04 0.68
N ASN A 83 -4.26 1.17 -0.27
CA ASN A 83 -4.99 -0.08 -0.45
C ASN A 83 -4.12 -1.18 -1.06
N GLN A 84 -4.66 -2.38 -1.02
CA GLN A 84 -4.07 -3.54 -1.68
C GLN A 84 -4.13 -3.38 -3.20
N PHE A 85 -3.05 -3.75 -3.90
CA PHE A 85 -2.98 -3.68 -5.36
C PHE A 85 -4.10 -4.45 -6.05
N ALA A 86 -4.39 -5.67 -5.57
CA ALA A 86 -5.48 -6.47 -6.13
C ALA A 86 -6.85 -5.76 -6.02
N SER A 87 -7.11 -5.07 -4.91
CA SER A 87 -8.33 -4.26 -4.74
C SER A 87 -8.35 -3.07 -5.70
N ALA A 88 -7.23 -2.33 -5.82
CA ALA A 88 -7.11 -1.20 -6.73
C ALA A 88 -7.33 -1.61 -8.20
N ILE A 89 -6.70 -2.73 -8.61
CA ILE A 89 -6.86 -3.30 -9.96
C ILE A 89 -8.33 -3.71 -10.20
N ARG A 90 -8.96 -4.37 -9.23
CA ARG A 90 -10.36 -4.78 -9.32
C ARG A 90 -11.32 -3.59 -9.41
N TYR A 91 -11.09 -2.53 -8.64
CA TYR A 91 -11.91 -1.31 -8.71
C TYR A 91 -11.72 -0.61 -10.05
N ASN A 92 -10.50 -0.56 -10.58
CA ASN A 92 -10.25 -0.03 -11.92
C ASN A 92 -11.01 -0.83 -12.98
N ALA A 93 -10.93 -2.17 -12.94
CA ALA A 93 -11.67 -3.06 -13.83
C ALA A 93 -13.20 -2.89 -13.72
N ALA A 94 -13.70 -2.49 -12.55
CA ALA A 94 -15.12 -2.18 -12.30
C ALA A 94 -15.52 -0.76 -12.72
N GLY A 95 -14.59 0.06 -13.22
CA GLY A 95 -14.86 1.41 -13.75
C GLY A 95 -14.52 2.56 -12.79
N VAL A 96 -13.91 2.29 -11.64
CA VAL A 96 -13.34 3.35 -10.81
C VAL A 96 -12.05 3.82 -11.46
N ASP A 97 -12.02 5.08 -11.92
CA ASP A 97 -10.85 5.64 -12.59
C ASP A 97 -9.73 5.97 -11.57
N ASN A 98 -8.98 4.96 -11.20
CA ASN A 98 -7.89 5.01 -10.23
C ASN A 98 -6.64 4.32 -10.75
N VAL A 99 -5.49 4.72 -10.22
CA VAL A 99 -4.18 4.13 -10.54
C VAL A 99 -3.31 3.98 -9.30
N ILE A 100 -2.46 2.96 -9.33
CA ILE A 100 -1.39 2.74 -8.37
C ILE A 100 -0.25 3.71 -8.75
N VAL A 101 0.12 4.59 -7.83
CA VAL A 101 1.16 5.62 -8.06
C VAL A 101 2.43 5.36 -7.24
N GLY A 102 2.38 4.44 -6.29
CA GLY A 102 3.52 4.05 -5.48
C GLY A 102 3.28 2.72 -4.78
N ALA A 103 4.37 2.12 -4.32
CA ALA A 103 4.36 0.93 -3.49
C ALA A 103 4.62 1.28 -2.03
N SER A 104 4.29 0.38 -1.16
CA SER A 104 4.50 0.46 0.28
C SER A 104 5.50 -0.62 0.71
N SER A 105 5.04 -1.66 1.36
CA SER A 105 5.86 -2.75 1.85
C SER A 105 5.77 -4.00 0.98
N ALA A 106 6.82 -4.81 1.04
CA ALA A 106 6.85 -6.16 0.49
C ALA A 106 6.78 -7.20 1.61
N ASN A 107 6.33 -8.38 1.25
CA ASN A 107 6.23 -9.56 2.11
C ASN A 107 5.24 -9.36 3.28
N CYS A 108 5.64 -8.93 4.45
CA CYS A 108 4.80 -8.62 5.63
C CYS A 108 3.76 -9.71 5.99
N ALA A 109 4.07 -10.96 5.77
CA ALA A 109 3.16 -12.07 6.06
C ALA A 109 3.95 -13.37 6.31
N LEU A 110 3.38 -14.32 7.03
CA LEU A 110 3.99 -15.60 7.33
C LEU A 110 3.00 -16.73 7.05
N VAL A 111 3.46 -17.90 6.59
CA VAL A 111 2.64 -19.10 6.70
C VAL A 111 2.98 -19.80 8.02
N VAL A 112 1.98 -19.92 8.85
CA VAL A 112 2.08 -20.51 10.19
C VAL A 112 1.15 -21.73 10.31
N ALA A 113 1.52 -22.71 11.09
CA ALA A 113 0.80 -23.97 11.20
C ALA A 113 0.69 -24.48 12.64
N ASN A 114 -0.27 -25.37 12.86
CA ASN A 114 -0.36 -26.12 14.09
C ASN A 114 0.94 -26.93 14.29
N PRO A 115 1.50 -27.01 15.50
CA PRO A 115 2.74 -27.76 15.78
C PRO A 115 2.72 -29.23 15.35
N ALA A 116 1.53 -29.84 15.21
CA ALA A 116 1.38 -31.19 14.72
C ALA A 116 1.70 -31.35 13.23
N ILE A 117 1.65 -30.27 12.45
CA ILE A 117 1.99 -30.25 11.03
C ILE A 117 3.51 -30.32 10.87
N LYS A 118 4.02 -31.38 10.28
CA LYS A 118 5.47 -31.58 10.10
C LYS A 118 5.96 -31.09 8.75
N SER A 119 5.12 -31.22 7.72
CA SER A 119 5.43 -30.86 6.33
C SER A 119 4.23 -30.26 5.61
N TRP A 120 4.44 -29.70 4.43
CA TRP A 120 3.36 -29.23 3.55
C TRP A 120 2.42 -30.36 3.12
N ALA A 121 2.92 -31.57 2.95
CA ALA A 121 2.10 -32.73 2.59
C ALA A 121 1.01 -33.05 3.63
N ASP A 122 1.27 -32.75 4.91
CA ASP A 122 0.31 -32.96 5.99
C ASP A 122 -0.92 -32.05 5.90
N LEU A 123 -0.87 -30.99 5.07
CA LEU A 123 -1.97 -30.07 4.85
C LEU A 123 -3.04 -30.65 3.91
N LYS A 124 -2.76 -31.75 3.19
CA LYS A 124 -3.72 -32.35 2.28
C LYS A 124 -5.01 -32.75 3.01
N GLY A 125 -6.15 -32.25 2.50
CA GLY A 125 -7.48 -32.44 3.11
C GLY A 125 -7.72 -31.64 4.39
N LYS A 126 -6.76 -30.84 4.84
CA LYS A 126 -6.91 -30.02 6.06
C LYS A 126 -7.47 -28.64 5.77
N ARG A 127 -8.03 -28.01 6.82
CA ARG A 127 -8.45 -26.61 6.75
C ARG A 127 -7.24 -25.70 6.78
N PHE A 128 -7.20 -24.75 5.84
CA PHE A 128 -6.17 -23.73 5.73
C PHE A 128 -6.80 -22.33 5.84
N GLY A 129 -6.40 -21.57 6.87
CA GLY A 129 -6.94 -20.25 7.14
C GLY A 129 -6.42 -19.19 6.16
N ILE A 130 -7.33 -18.44 5.55
CA ILE A 130 -7.05 -17.28 4.71
C ILE A 130 -7.86 -16.08 5.19
N VAL A 131 -7.41 -14.88 4.86
CA VAL A 131 -8.11 -13.63 5.25
C VAL A 131 -9.25 -13.33 4.27
N THR A 132 -8.99 -13.43 2.98
CA THR A 132 -9.94 -13.19 1.89
C THR A 132 -9.48 -13.91 0.63
N LYS A 133 -10.40 -14.08 -0.35
CA LYS A 133 -10.05 -14.64 -1.68
C LYS A 133 -9.71 -13.55 -2.72
N PHE A 134 -9.66 -12.29 -2.32
CA PHE A 134 -9.54 -11.15 -3.23
C PHE A 134 -8.25 -10.34 -3.07
N ASP A 135 -7.26 -10.87 -2.37
CA ASP A 135 -6.00 -10.18 -2.15
C ASP A 135 -4.79 -10.91 -2.75
N ALA A 136 -3.68 -10.19 -2.86
CA ALA A 136 -2.43 -10.72 -3.38
C ALA A 136 -1.92 -11.91 -2.55
N GLN A 137 -2.21 -11.94 -1.26
CA GLN A 137 -1.78 -12.99 -0.34
C GLN A 137 -2.46 -14.32 -0.65
N TYR A 138 -3.78 -14.31 -0.87
CA TYR A 138 -4.51 -15.48 -1.33
C TYR A 138 -4.00 -15.98 -2.68
N MET A 139 -3.82 -15.07 -3.65
CA MET A 139 -3.34 -15.43 -4.98
C MET A 139 -1.93 -16.02 -4.91
N THR A 140 -1.04 -15.44 -4.11
CA THR A 140 0.31 -16.00 -3.87
C THR A 140 0.21 -17.39 -3.24
N LEU A 141 -0.70 -17.60 -2.30
CA LEU A 141 -0.88 -18.94 -1.71
C LEU A 141 -1.26 -19.98 -2.77
N VAL A 142 -2.27 -19.68 -3.59
CA VAL A 142 -2.86 -20.69 -4.50
C VAL A 142 -2.08 -20.87 -5.80
N HIS A 143 -1.42 -19.82 -6.29
CA HIS A 143 -0.72 -19.86 -7.58
C HIS A 143 0.80 -20.02 -7.46
N GLU A 144 1.39 -19.75 -6.29
CA GLU A 144 2.84 -19.83 -6.09
C GLU A 144 3.21 -20.79 -4.96
N ILE A 145 2.69 -20.59 -3.74
CA ILE A 145 3.16 -21.35 -2.58
C ILE A 145 2.69 -22.80 -2.63
N LEU A 146 1.39 -23.07 -2.72
CA LEU A 146 0.88 -24.44 -2.72
C LEU A 146 1.48 -25.28 -3.86
N PRO A 147 1.55 -24.80 -5.13
CA PRO A 147 2.20 -25.55 -6.22
C PRO A 147 3.67 -25.89 -5.97
N ARG A 148 4.42 -24.96 -5.39
CA ARG A 148 5.84 -25.17 -5.05
C ARG A 148 6.05 -26.34 -4.10
N PHE A 149 5.06 -26.65 -3.26
CA PHE A 149 5.09 -27.79 -2.33
C PHE A 149 4.24 -28.96 -2.76
N GLY A 150 3.89 -29.06 -4.06
CA GLY A 150 3.15 -30.20 -4.64
C GLY A 150 1.67 -30.26 -4.25
N LEU A 151 1.10 -29.12 -3.83
CA LEU A 151 -0.31 -28.98 -3.49
C LEU A 151 -1.00 -28.02 -4.47
N SER A 152 -2.32 -28.04 -4.46
CA SER A 152 -3.17 -27.08 -5.13
C SER A 152 -4.26 -26.57 -4.18
N ALA A 153 -4.99 -25.54 -4.58
CA ALA A 153 -6.14 -25.05 -3.81
C ALA A 153 -7.23 -26.12 -3.58
N LYS A 154 -7.25 -27.18 -4.42
CA LYS A 154 -8.20 -28.32 -4.27
C LYS A 154 -7.74 -29.33 -3.22
N ASP A 155 -6.44 -29.35 -2.89
CA ASP A 155 -5.88 -30.26 -1.90
C ASP A 155 -6.06 -29.77 -0.47
N VAL A 156 -6.49 -28.52 -0.26
CA VAL A 156 -6.72 -27.93 1.06
C VAL A 156 -8.13 -27.34 1.16
N ASN A 157 -8.69 -27.32 2.37
CA ASN A 157 -10.01 -26.71 2.61
C ASN A 157 -9.82 -25.26 3.06
N LEU A 158 -9.85 -24.32 2.11
CA LEU A 158 -9.67 -22.90 2.40
C LEU A 158 -10.81 -22.34 3.26
N ALA A 159 -10.48 -21.80 4.43
CA ALA A 159 -11.43 -21.27 5.40
C ALA A 159 -11.11 -19.79 5.69
N LEU A 160 -12.14 -18.94 5.70
CA LEU A 160 -11.97 -17.55 6.16
C LEU A 160 -11.75 -17.53 7.67
N VAL A 161 -10.67 -16.92 8.10
CA VAL A 161 -10.31 -16.75 9.52
C VAL A 161 -10.05 -15.27 9.76
N PRO A 162 -10.81 -14.63 10.69
CA PRO A 162 -10.49 -13.26 11.10
C PRO A 162 -9.05 -13.18 11.61
N VAL A 163 -8.31 -12.18 11.16
CA VAL A 163 -6.85 -12.12 11.42
C VAL A 163 -6.51 -12.15 12.91
N PRO A 164 -7.23 -11.44 13.80
CA PRO A 164 -6.96 -11.52 15.24
C PRO A 164 -7.16 -12.92 15.86
N GLU A 165 -7.97 -13.76 15.20
CA GLU A 165 -8.30 -15.11 15.68
C GLU A 165 -7.32 -16.19 15.17
N THR A 166 -6.41 -15.83 14.26
CA THR A 166 -5.53 -16.78 13.57
C THR A 166 -4.73 -17.65 14.54
N ALA A 167 -4.10 -17.04 15.56
CA ALA A 167 -3.31 -17.78 16.54
C ALA A 167 -4.17 -18.80 17.30
N SER A 168 -5.35 -18.42 17.75
CA SER A 168 -6.28 -19.30 18.44
C SER A 168 -6.74 -20.45 17.53
N ALA A 169 -7.18 -20.13 16.31
CA ALA A 169 -7.67 -21.11 15.33
C ALA A 169 -6.61 -22.18 15.00
N ILE A 170 -5.34 -21.78 14.90
CA ILE A 170 -4.21 -22.70 14.67
C ILE A 170 -3.97 -23.56 15.90
N LEU A 171 -3.86 -22.98 17.09
CA LEU A 171 -3.47 -23.69 18.31
C LEU A 171 -4.55 -24.66 18.79
N THR A 172 -5.83 -24.33 18.58
CA THR A 172 -6.95 -25.24 18.89
C THR A 172 -7.15 -26.33 17.84
N GLY A 173 -6.49 -26.21 16.67
CA GLY A 173 -6.63 -27.15 15.55
C GLY A 173 -7.88 -26.90 14.68
N ASP A 174 -8.57 -25.77 14.83
CA ASP A 174 -9.66 -25.40 13.93
C ASP A 174 -9.17 -25.22 12.50
N VAL A 175 -7.96 -24.68 12.32
CA VAL A 175 -7.22 -24.74 11.05
C VAL A 175 -5.85 -25.37 11.26
N ALA A 176 -5.40 -26.17 10.29
CA ALA A 176 -4.08 -26.82 10.31
C ALA A 176 -2.94 -25.82 10.04
N ALA A 177 -3.18 -24.84 9.20
CA ALA A 177 -2.26 -23.75 8.90
C ALA A 177 -3.05 -22.51 8.51
N ALA A 178 -2.38 -21.35 8.51
CA ALA A 178 -2.95 -20.10 8.03
C ALA A 178 -1.87 -19.18 7.45
N PHE A 179 -2.31 -18.19 6.68
CA PHE A 179 -1.45 -17.19 6.07
C PHE A 179 -1.87 -15.79 6.52
N PRO A 180 -1.61 -15.40 7.77
CA PRO A 180 -1.88 -14.05 8.27
C PRO A 180 -0.80 -13.06 7.84
N PHE A 181 -1.16 -11.78 7.80
CA PHE A 181 -0.20 -10.69 7.72
C PHE A 181 0.35 -10.33 9.10
N GLU A 182 1.43 -9.54 9.12
CA GLU A 182 2.04 -9.06 10.37
C GLU A 182 1.18 -7.98 11.07
N PRO A 183 1.16 -7.93 12.40
CA PRO A 183 1.97 -8.71 13.35
C PRO A 183 1.36 -10.07 13.74
N TYR A 184 0.26 -10.48 13.14
CA TYR A 184 -0.51 -11.66 13.58
C TYR A 184 0.20 -12.97 13.27
N GLY A 185 1.05 -12.99 12.23
CA GLY A 185 1.92 -14.13 11.93
C GLY A 185 2.94 -14.36 13.04
N SER A 186 3.70 -13.33 13.39
CA SER A 186 4.66 -13.38 14.50
C SER A 186 3.98 -13.62 15.84
N PHE A 187 2.79 -13.06 16.07
CA PHE A 187 2.02 -13.35 17.29
C PHE A 187 1.63 -14.83 17.38
N ALA A 188 1.20 -15.44 16.30
CA ALA A 188 0.88 -16.87 16.30
C ALA A 188 2.12 -17.72 16.63
N VAL A 189 3.28 -17.38 16.05
CA VAL A 189 4.56 -18.06 16.35
C VAL A 189 4.93 -17.87 17.83
N GLN A 190 4.83 -16.67 18.37
CA GLN A 190 5.09 -16.38 19.79
C GLN A 190 4.19 -17.20 20.72
N LYS A 191 2.95 -17.49 20.29
CA LYS A 191 2.00 -18.32 21.04
C LYS A 191 2.22 -19.81 20.87
N GLY A 192 3.19 -20.24 20.05
CA GLY A 192 3.57 -21.65 19.88
C GLY A 192 3.15 -22.26 18.54
N ALA A 193 2.61 -21.48 17.61
CA ALA A 193 2.43 -21.97 16.24
C ALA A 193 3.80 -22.22 15.56
N LYS A 194 3.84 -23.17 14.66
CA LYS A 194 5.04 -23.46 13.85
C LYS A 194 5.14 -22.51 12.68
N LEU A 195 6.29 -21.89 12.49
CA LEU A 195 6.59 -21.17 11.24
C LEU A 195 6.78 -22.21 10.13
N LEU A 196 5.94 -22.16 9.10
CA LEU A 196 5.99 -23.08 7.98
C LEU A 196 6.66 -22.44 6.76
N LEU A 197 6.47 -21.14 6.54
CA LEU A 197 7.14 -20.37 5.49
C LEU A 197 7.39 -18.93 5.99
N PRO A 198 8.66 -18.48 6.00
CA PRO A 198 9.00 -17.12 6.40
C PRO A 198 8.65 -16.09 5.30
N ALA A 199 8.59 -14.82 5.69
CA ALA A 199 8.18 -13.71 4.83
C ALA A 199 9.00 -13.60 3.53
N ASN A 200 10.32 -13.77 3.61
CA ASN A 200 11.21 -13.62 2.46
C ASN A 200 11.15 -14.78 1.46
N ASP A 201 10.44 -15.86 1.78
CA ASP A 201 10.32 -17.04 0.96
C ASP A 201 8.93 -17.18 0.30
N MET A 202 8.10 -16.11 0.34
CA MET A 202 6.74 -16.13 -0.22
C MET A 202 6.75 -16.36 -1.73
N ILE A 203 7.72 -15.78 -2.42
CA ILE A 203 7.94 -15.96 -3.86
C ILE A 203 9.25 -16.71 -4.08
N ASP A 204 9.23 -17.72 -4.94
CA ASP A 204 10.46 -18.32 -5.46
C ASP A 204 11.06 -17.38 -6.52
N LYS A 205 12.10 -16.64 -6.15
CA LYS A 205 12.74 -15.66 -7.04
C LYS A 205 13.37 -16.27 -8.30
N LYS A 206 13.54 -17.60 -8.35
CA LYS A 206 13.94 -18.32 -9.58
C LYS A 206 12.78 -18.43 -10.56
N HIS A 207 11.56 -18.47 -10.05
CA HIS A 207 10.34 -18.57 -10.84
C HIS A 207 9.78 -17.17 -11.18
N LEU A 208 9.78 -16.25 -10.20
CA LEU A 208 9.24 -14.91 -10.34
C LEU A 208 10.15 -13.92 -9.62
N ASP A 209 10.97 -13.17 -10.38
CA ASP A 209 11.98 -12.23 -9.85
C ASP A 209 11.34 -10.98 -9.25
N THR A 210 10.67 -11.17 -8.12
CA THR A 210 10.05 -10.10 -7.32
C THR A 210 9.80 -10.58 -5.89
N ASP A 211 9.42 -9.66 -5.02
CA ASP A 211 8.80 -9.96 -3.73
C ASP A 211 7.27 -9.93 -3.83
N MET A 212 6.58 -10.42 -2.82
CA MET A 212 5.13 -10.30 -2.70
C MET A 212 4.77 -8.89 -2.23
N LEU A 213 4.43 -7.99 -3.15
CA LEU A 213 3.94 -6.67 -2.81
C LEU A 213 2.41 -6.70 -2.69
N ARG A 214 1.90 -6.18 -1.57
CA ARG A 214 0.45 -6.20 -1.32
C ARG A 214 -0.19 -4.85 -1.53
N ASN A 215 0.45 -3.80 -1.07
CA ASN A 215 -0.16 -2.50 -0.82
C ASN A 215 0.65 -1.36 -1.41
N GLY A 216 -0.04 -0.23 -1.57
CA GLY A 216 0.58 0.99 -2.01
C GLY A 216 -0.39 2.16 -1.99
N ILE A 217 0.09 3.27 -2.49
CA ILE A 217 -0.69 4.48 -2.66
C ILE A 217 -1.39 4.46 -4.02
N VAL A 218 -2.68 4.78 -4.02
CA VAL A 218 -3.59 4.77 -5.16
C VAL A 218 -4.22 6.14 -5.27
N MET A 219 -4.27 6.71 -6.46
CA MET A 219 -4.91 8.02 -6.68
C MET A 219 -6.00 7.93 -7.74
N ARG A 220 -6.99 8.80 -7.64
CA ARG A 220 -7.98 9.02 -8.70
C ARG A 220 -7.31 9.83 -9.82
N ARG A 221 -7.47 9.40 -11.08
CA ARG A 221 -6.91 10.14 -12.23
C ARG A 221 -7.47 11.55 -12.31
N LYS A 222 -8.77 11.72 -12.00
CA LYS A 222 -9.40 13.04 -11.94
C LYS A 222 -8.66 13.96 -10.99
N PHE A 223 -8.36 13.52 -9.76
CA PHE A 223 -7.59 14.31 -8.79
C PHE A 223 -6.19 14.67 -9.32
N MET A 224 -5.48 13.72 -9.93
CA MET A 224 -4.15 13.97 -10.52
C MET A 224 -4.19 15.00 -11.65
N GLN A 225 -5.27 15.04 -12.42
CA GLN A 225 -5.46 15.99 -13.54
C GLN A 225 -5.86 17.38 -13.07
N GLU A 226 -6.76 17.47 -12.09
CA GLU A 226 -7.28 18.73 -11.57
C GLU A 226 -6.31 19.40 -10.58
N HIS A 227 -5.51 18.60 -9.84
CA HIS A 227 -4.59 19.06 -8.80
C HIS A 227 -3.20 18.41 -8.91
N PRO A 228 -2.48 18.54 -10.04
CA PRO A 228 -1.25 17.81 -10.31
C PRO A 228 -0.13 18.09 -9.30
N ASP A 229 -0.04 19.33 -8.80
CA ASP A 229 0.97 19.71 -7.81
C ASP A 229 0.66 19.12 -6.42
N LEU A 230 -0.61 19.08 -6.02
CA LEU A 230 -1.01 18.43 -4.77
C LEU A 230 -0.78 16.92 -4.85
N ALA A 231 -1.14 16.29 -5.97
CA ALA A 231 -0.90 14.87 -6.20
C ALA A 231 0.59 14.51 -6.07
N ARG A 232 1.48 15.33 -6.65
CA ARG A 232 2.94 15.18 -6.56
C ARG A 232 3.43 15.35 -5.12
N LYS A 233 2.98 16.38 -4.42
CA LYS A 233 3.35 16.65 -3.03
C LYS A 233 2.92 15.52 -2.08
N ILE A 234 1.73 14.97 -2.27
CA ILE A 234 1.26 13.78 -1.54
C ILE A 234 2.16 12.57 -1.82
N MET A 235 2.53 12.35 -3.09
CA MET A 235 3.44 11.24 -3.43
C MET A 235 4.82 11.42 -2.80
N TRP A 236 5.35 12.63 -2.76
CA TRP A 236 6.64 12.91 -2.12
C TRP A 236 6.57 12.74 -0.59
N ALA A 237 5.47 13.12 0.05
CA ALA A 237 5.25 12.85 1.47
C ALA A 237 5.17 11.35 1.78
N HIS A 238 4.57 10.55 0.88
CA HIS A 238 4.60 9.10 0.97
C HIS A 238 6.02 8.55 0.83
N MET A 239 6.79 9.05 -0.15
CA MET A 239 8.18 8.62 -0.35
C MET A 239 9.05 8.95 0.86
N ASP A 240 8.87 10.11 1.48
CA ASP A 240 9.55 10.45 2.75
C ASP A 240 9.20 9.46 3.86
N ALA A 241 7.91 9.09 3.99
CA ALA A 241 7.49 8.12 5.00
C ALA A 241 8.16 6.75 4.78
N VAL A 242 8.18 6.26 3.55
CA VAL A 242 8.85 4.99 3.21
C VAL A 242 10.35 5.05 3.49
N GLU A 243 11.02 6.17 3.14
CA GLU A 243 12.45 6.36 3.41
C GLU A 243 12.75 6.39 4.91
N VAL A 244 11.94 7.06 5.71
CA VAL A 244 12.10 7.06 7.18
C VAL A 244 11.96 5.63 7.72
N MET A 245 10.95 4.90 7.29
CA MET A 245 10.73 3.53 7.75
C MET A 245 11.89 2.60 7.37
N ARG A 246 12.50 2.81 6.22
CA ARG A 246 13.64 2.05 5.73
C ARG A 246 14.95 2.42 6.45
N GLN A 247 15.23 3.71 6.60
CA GLN A 247 16.50 4.23 7.16
C GLN A 247 16.49 4.28 8.68
N HIS A 248 15.31 4.47 9.28
CA HIS A 248 15.09 4.64 10.71
C HIS A 248 13.99 3.69 11.22
N PRO A 249 14.25 2.38 11.28
CA PRO A 249 13.26 1.38 11.70
C PRO A 249 12.59 1.71 13.04
N ASP A 250 13.32 2.30 13.97
CA ASP A 250 12.79 2.69 15.29
C ASP A 250 11.64 3.70 15.17
N GLU A 251 11.72 4.65 14.22
CA GLU A 251 10.66 5.61 13.96
C GLU A 251 9.38 4.92 13.41
N GLY A 252 9.55 3.92 12.54
CA GLY A 252 8.43 3.09 12.06
C GLY A 252 7.80 2.29 13.18
N ILE A 253 8.62 1.67 14.05
CA ILE A 253 8.18 0.92 15.23
C ILE A 253 7.42 1.83 16.18
N ASP A 254 7.89 3.05 16.44
CA ASP A 254 7.25 4.02 17.32
C ASP A 254 5.86 4.44 16.78
N VAL A 255 5.74 4.67 15.47
CA VAL A 255 4.44 4.98 14.84
C VAL A 255 3.48 3.80 14.97
N ILE A 256 3.93 2.57 14.68
CA ILE A 256 3.10 1.37 14.85
C ILE A 256 2.65 1.25 16.31
N LYS A 257 3.55 1.45 17.26
CA LYS A 257 3.26 1.39 18.70
C LYS A 257 2.26 2.46 19.13
N HIS A 258 2.42 3.70 18.61
CA HIS A 258 1.51 4.81 18.90
C HIS A 258 0.05 4.46 18.56
N PHE A 259 -0.18 3.90 17.37
CA PHE A 259 -1.52 3.53 16.92
C PHE A 259 -2.00 2.17 17.45
N ASN A 260 -1.09 1.32 17.93
CA ASN A 260 -1.37 -0.02 18.46
C ASN A 260 -0.79 -0.20 19.87
N PRO A 261 -1.20 0.61 20.87
CA PRO A 261 -0.56 0.66 22.18
C PRO A 261 -0.69 -0.65 22.98
N LYS A 262 -1.64 -1.52 22.62
CA LYS A 262 -1.85 -2.82 23.26
C LYS A 262 -0.94 -3.94 22.74
N ILE A 263 -0.28 -3.74 21.61
CA ILE A 263 0.66 -4.73 21.06
C ILE A 263 1.99 -4.59 21.80
N ASP A 264 2.56 -5.73 22.21
CA ASP A 264 3.86 -5.76 22.85
C ASP A 264 4.96 -5.24 21.90
N GLU A 265 5.85 -4.39 22.41
CA GLU A 265 6.89 -3.76 21.59
C GLU A 265 7.88 -4.78 21.02
N SER A 266 8.18 -5.84 21.75
CA SER A 266 9.07 -6.91 21.26
C SER A 266 8.44 -7.62 20.05
N LEU A 267 7.12 -7.81 20.07
CA LEU A 267 6.38 -8.36 18.95
C LEU A 267 6.39 -7.40 17.75
N ILE A 268 6.25 -6.09 17.99
CA ILE A 268 6.34 -5.09 16.92
C ILE A 268 7.72 -5.15 16.26
N LYS A 269 8.79 -5.16 17.07
CA LYS A 269 10.18 -5.23 16.58
C LYS A 269 10.45 -6.50 15.78
N GLU A 270 9.94 -7.63 16.22
CA GLU A 270 10.11 -8.91 15.53
C GLU A 270 9.36 -8.93 14.19
N SER A 271 8.09 -8.55 14.20
CA SER A 271 7.26 -8.55 13.00
C SER A 271 7.68 -7.49 11.96
N TYR A 272 8.27 -6.36 12.42
CA TYR A 272 8.79 -5.33 11.53
C TYR A 272 9.86 -5.85 10.56
N LYS A 273 10.70 -6.80 11.02
CA LYS A 273 11.76 -7.43 10.21
C LYS A 273 11.23 -8.28 9.06
N ASN A 274 9.98 -8.69 9.13
CA ASN A 274 9.31 -9.48 8.11
C ASN A 274 8.74 -8.62 6.97
N CYS A 275 8.87 -7.29 7.07
CA CYS A 275 8.42 -6.33 6.07
C CYS A 275 9.61 -5.71 5.34
N GLY A 276 9.59 -5.71 4.00
CA GLY A 276 10.56 -5.00 3.18
C GLY A 276 10.04 -3.59 2.86
N TRP A 277 10.89 -2.58 3.01
CA TRP A 277 10.57 -1.15 2.78
C TRP A 277 11.36 -0.58 1.60
N GLU A 278 11.69 -1.42 0.62
CA GLU A 278 12.63 -1.08 -0.46
C GLU A 278 11.94 -0.60 -1.74
N TYR A 279 10.63 -0.80 -1.83
CA TYR A 279 9.90 -0.58 -3.06
C TYR A 279 9.16 0.76 -3.07
N GLN A 280 9.59 1.65 -3.98
CA GLN A 280 8.83 2.86 -4.31
C GLN A 280 7.85 2.61 -5.47
N LYS A 281 8.14 1.65 -6.33
CA LYS A 281 7.30 1.24 -7.47
C LYS A 281 7.03 -0.26 -7.38
N ALA A 282 5.79 -0.65 -7.65
CA ALA A 282 5.52 -2.07 -7.84
C ALA A 282 6.15 -2.55 -9.16
N PRO A 283 7.00 -3.59 -9.14
CA PRO A 283 7.60 -4.13 -10.36
C PRO A 283 6.53 -4.56 -11.37
N LYS A 284 6.78 -4.28 -12.66
CA LYS A 284 5.83 -4.65 -13.73
C LYS A 284 5.51 -6.13 -13.72
N VAL A 285 6.52 -6.98 -13.52
CA VAL A 285 6.35 -8.43 -13.43
C VAL A 285 5.35 -8.83 -12.34
N TRP A 286 5.33 -8.11 -11.22
CA TRP A 286 4.39 -8.38 -10.14
C TRP A 286 2.95 -7.99 -10.48
N ILE A 287 2.75 -6.78 -11.00
CA ILE A 287 1.40 -6.31 -11.39
C ILE A 287 0.82 -7.16 -12.52
N ASP A 288 1.62 -7.50 -13.54
CA ASP A 288 1.19 -8.40 -14.62
C ASP A 288 0.82 -9.78 -14.08
N THR A 289 1.58 -10.29 -13.11
CA THR A 289 1.29 -11.56 -12.45
C THR A 289 -0.02 -11.51 -11.67
N LEU A 290 -0.26 -10.46 -10.89
CA LEU A 290 -1.54 -10.27 -10.18
C LEU A 290 -2.71 -10.21 -11.17
N ILE A 291 -2.59 -9.43 -12.24
CA ILE A 291 -3.63 -9.32 -13.28
C ILE A 291 -3.90 -10.71 -13.90
N LYS A 292 -2.85 -11.46 -14.22
CA LYS A 292 -2.97 -12.83 -14.76
C LYS A 292 -3.72 -13.74 -13.79
N TRP A 293 -3.34 -13.77 -12.52
CA TRP A 293 -3.98 -14.60 -11.50
C TRP A 293 -5.43 -14.19 -11.26
N MET A 294 -5.70 -12.89 -11.19
CA MET A 294 -7.06 -12.37 -11.04
C MET A 294 -7.98 -12.76 -12.22
N LYS A 295 -7.44 -12.81 -13.45
CA LYS A 295 -8.17 -13.32 -14.62
C LYS A 295 -8.44 -14.82 -14.50
N GLN A 296 -7.44 -15.61 -14.12
CA GLN A 296 -7.55 -17.05 -13.93
C GLN A 296 -8.62 -17.41 -12.89
N ASP A 297 -8.70 -16.62 -11.82
CA ASP A 297 -9.66 -16.80 -10.71
C ASP A 297 -11.03 -16.18 -11.01
N GLY A 298 -11.23 -15.54 -12.17
CA GLY A 298 -12.50 -14.90 -12.54
C GLY A 298 -12.86 -13.67 -11.69
N ILE A 299 -11.86 -13.01 -11.10
CA ILE A 299 -12.06 -11.86 -10.20
C ILE A 299 -12.28 -10.57 -10.99
N LEU A 300 -11.68 -10.44 -12.17
CA LEU A 300 -11.79 -9.23 -12.99
C LEU A 300 -13.07 -9.23 -13.83
N GLN A 301 -13.80 -8.12 -13.77
CA GLN A 301 -14.98 -7.90 -14.61
C GLN A 301 -14.64 -7.54 -16.05
N LYS A 302 -13.49 -6.90 -16.24
CA LYS A 302 -12.92 -6.51 -17.54
C LYS A 302 -11.43 -6.73 -17.53
N ASP A 303 -10.88 -6.93 -18.72
CA ASP A 303 -9.43 -6.95 -18.90
C ASP A 303 -8.82 -5.58 -18.64
N VAL A 304 -7.72 -5.58 -17.91
CA VAL A 304 -6.90 -4.40 -17.64
C VAL A 304 -5.44 -4.73 -17.92
N THR A 305 -4.65 -3.70 -18.19
CA THR A 305 -3.20 -3.80 -18.43
C THR A 305 -2.43 -3.07 -17.35
N TYR A 306 -1.14 -3.35 -17.25
CA TYR A 306 -0.22 -2.64 -16.36
C TYR A 306 -0.37 -1.12 -16.50
N ASP A 307 -0.29 -0.58 -17.72
CA ASP A 307 -0.33 0.87 -17.98
C ASP A 307 -1.70 1.50 -17.66
N GLN A 308 -2.76 0.70 -17.64
CA GLN A 308 -4.08 1.18 -17.22
C GLN A 308 -4.21 1.29 -15.70
N VAL A 309 -3.49 0.49 -14.94
CA VAL A 309 -3.64 0.41 -13.48
C VAL A 309 -2.47 1.04 -12.72
N THR A 310 -1.42 1.49 -13.40
CA THR A 310 -0.24 2.13 -12.78
C THR A 310 0.10 3.46 -13.43
N ASP A 311 0.64 4.40 -12.64
CA ASP A 311 1.21 5.66 -13.11
C ASP A 311 2.22 6.18 -12.09
N TYR A 312 3.50 6.10 -12.41
CA TYR A 312 4.57 6.52 -11.50
C TYR A 312 5.17 7.89 -11.87
N SER A 313 4.52 8.67 -12.73
CA SER A 313 4.99 10.00 -13.15
C SER A 313 5.12 10.99 -12.00
N LEU A 314 4.30 10.86 -10.95
CA LEU A 314 4.34 11.71 -9.77
C LEU A 314 5.62 11.57 -8.94
N GLN A 315 6.41 10.51 -9.15
CA GLN A 315 7.69 10.29 -8.48
C GLN A 315 8.83 11.08 -9.11
N GLU A 316 8.64 11.57 -10.34
CA GLU A 316 9.63 12.36 -11.03
C GLU A 316 9.89 13.69 -10.30
N GLY A 317 11.19 14.06 -10.21
CA GLY A 317 11.60 15.27 -9.53
C GLY A 317 11.55 15.19 -7.99
N TYR A 318 11.32 14.01 -7.41
CA TYR A 318 11.47 13.84 -5.97
C TYR A 318 12.88 14.21 -5.53
N PRO A 319 13.04 15.17 -4.60
CA PRO A 319 14.36 15.72 -4.26
C PRO A 319 15.22 14.75 -3.43
N GLY A 320 14.67 13.59 -3.08
CA GLY A 320 15.26 12.70 -2.08
C GLY A 320 14.88 13.12 -0.67
N TYR A 321 14.99 12.18 0.25
CA TYR A 321 14.80 12.46 1.66
C TYR A 321 16.07 13.13 2.21
N PRO A 322 16.01 14.39 2.69
CA PRO A 322 17.21 15.17 3.05
C PRO A 322 17.90 14.71 4.33
N GLY A 323 17.47 13.60 4.90
CA GLY A 323 17.85 13.13 6.22
C GLY A 323 16.83 13.55 7.29
N TRP A 324 16.57 12.64 8.20
CA TRP A 324 15.72 12.89 9.35
C TRP A 324 16.55 13.59 10.44
N GLU A 325 16.41 14.90 10.57
CA GLU A 325 16.81 15.54 11.81
C GLU A 325 15.75 15.19 12.86
N LYS A 326 16.17 14.52 13.95
CA LYS A 326 15.28 14.29 15.11
C LYS A 326 14.83 15.66 15.64
N HIS A 327 13.73 16.17 15.12
CA HIS A 327 13.09 17.34 15.67
C HIS A 327 12.36 16.93 16.94
N GLY A 328 13.00 17.26 18.06
CA GLY A 328 12.37 17.52 19.34
C GLY A 328 11.94 16.29 20.13
N LYS A 329 12.57 16.19 21.28
CA LYS A 329 12.00 15.51 22.45
C LYS A 329 10.70 16.16 22.87
#